data_67a49064ecf21cda79b8fb6dd7caab1a
#
_entry.id   67a49064ecf21cda79b8fb6dd7caab1a
#
_cell.length_a   1.000
_cell.length_b   1.000
_cell.length_c   1.000
_cell.angle_alpha   90.00
_cell.angle_beta   90.00
_cell.angle_gamma   90.00
#
_symmetry.space_group_name_H-M   'P 1'
#
loop_
_entity.id
_entity.type
_entity.pdbx_description
1 polymer ?
#
loop_
_entity_poly.entity_id
_entity_poly.type
_entity_poly.pdbx_seq_one_letter_code
_entity_poly.pdbx_strand_id
1 'polypeptide(L)'
;IISQTSKVEQPNKDFLFKEYPIEKQIEFSTNIAKKFGYDFERGRLDSTVHPFEISFTRNDVRITTRYYKNFINPSLFGTLHEAGHGIYEQNVKEEYTRSAMTTDFLSFYAVGGVSFGAHESQSRLYENHIGRSKIFWENHFGDLVDCFPDTLKNVSSEDFFRAVNVIEPSLIRVESDESTYDFHVMLRVDIESMLIDKSLKVSDLPVVWNDQIKKYLDLSVPNDSEGVLQDIHWSGGQFGTFCNYTIGNVMAAQLINTMDKKQPN
;
A
#
# COMPACT_ATOMS: atom_id res chain seq x y z
N ILE A 1 -7.29 15.41 14.09
CA ILE A 1 -6.34 14.32 14.40
C ILE A 1 -4.92 14.84 14.14
N ILE A 2 -4.49 15.15 12.91
CA ILE A 2 -3.13 15.55 12.54
C ILE A 2 -2.59 16.66 13.45
N SER A 3 -3.35 17.75 13.67
CA SER A 3 -2.95 18.85 14.57
C SER A 3 -2.88 18.47 16.05
N GLN A 4 -3.46 17.35 16.44
CA GLN A 4 -3.39 16.82 17.80
C GLN A 4 -2.19 15.89 17.96
N THR A 5 -1.96 15.03 16.98
CA THR A 5 -0.82 14.08 16.99
C THR A 5 0.53 14.79 16.89
N SER A 6 0.63 15.90 16.13
CA SER A 6 1.85 16.71 16.07
C SER A 6 2.28 17.34 17.41
N LYS A 7 1.40 17.35 18.42
CA LYS A 7 1.68 17.86 19.77
C LYS A 7 2.12 16.77 20.75
N VAL A 8 2.04 15.51 20.35
CA VAL A 8 2.46 14.36 21.17
C VAL A 8 3.90 14.02 20.82
N GLU A 9 4.66 13.57 21.83
CA GLU A 9 6.02 13.06 21.60
C GLU A 9 5.99 11.91 20.58
N GLN A 10 6.74 12.11 19.49
CA GLN A 10 6.79 11.14 18.41
C GLN A 10 7.73 9.99 18.79
N PRO A 11 7.43 8.74 18.40
CA PRO A 11 8.30 7.62 18.65
C PRO A 11 9.61 7.75 17.86
N ASN A 12 10.69 7.17 18.38
CA ASN A 12 11.92 7.04 17.61
C ASN A 12 11.67 6.12 16.41
N LYS A 13 11.95 6.61 15.22
CA LYS A 13 11.86 5.88 13.95
C LYS A 13 13.20 5.69 13.24
N ASP A 14 14.33 6.14 13.83
CA ASP A 14 15.64 6.13 13.20
C ASP A 14 16.12 4.73 12.82
N PHE A 15 15.69 3.72 13.58
CA PHE A 15 16.04 2.34 13.27
C PHE A 15 15.43 1.84 11.96
N LEU A 16 14.30 2.41 11.50
CA LEU A 16 13.69 2.07 10.21
C LEU A 16 14.58 2.44 9.02
N PHE A 17 15.49 3.40 9.20
CA PHE A 17 16.38 3.95 8.17
C PHE A 17 17.85 3.48 8.29
N LYS A 18 18.09 2.40 9.05
CA LYS A 18 19.39 1.78 9.15
C LYS A 18 19.66 0.78 8.02
N GLU A 19 20.77 0.07 8.10
CA GLU A 19 21.14 -0.92 7.10
C GLU A 19 20.28 -2.18 7.21
N TYR A 20 19.63 -2.53 6.09
CA TYR A 20 18.79 -3.71 5.92
C TYR A 20 19.23 -4.46 4.66
N PRO A 21 20.06 -5.51 4.75
CA PRO A 21 20.49 -6.31 3.61
C PRO A 21 19.31 -6.81 2.78
N ILE A 22 19.37 -6.61 1.46
CA ILE A 22 18.24 -6.90 0.56
C ILE A 22 17.86 -8.38 0.59
N GLU A 23 18.84 -9.28 0.65
CA GLU A 23 18.63 -10.73 0.71
C GLU A 23 17.79 -11.12 1.94
N LYS A 24 18.02 -10.45 3.07
CA LYS A 24 17.26 -10.65 4.30
C LYS A 24 15.84 -10.06 4.23
N GLN A 25 15.69 -8.92 3.54
CA GLN A 25 14.37 -8.39 3.26
C GLN A 25 13.55 -9.35 2.38
N ILE A 26 14.16 -9.93 1.33
CA ILE A 26 13.53 -10.93 0.48
C ILE A 26 13.12 -12.16 1.29
N GLU A 27 14.00 -12.66 2.16
CA GLU A 27 13.72 -13.80 3.05
C GLU A 27 12.51 -13.52 3.93
N PHE A 28 12.49 -12.39 4.65
CA PHE A 28 11.37 -12.01 5.50
C PHE A 28 10.07 -11.83 4.71
N SER A 29 10.12 -11.07 3.60
CA SER A 29 8.97 -10.78 2.75
C SER A 29 8.33 -12.05 2.20
N THR A 30 9.16 -12.99 1.72
CA THR A 30 8.70 -14.30 1.21
C THR A 30 8.02 -15.11 2.31
N ASN A 31 8.65 -15.18 3.49
CA ASN A 31 8.13 -15.94 4.61
C ASN A 31 6.80 -15.39 5.13
N ILE A 32 6.68 -14.06 5.22
CA ILE A 32 5.43 -13.43 5.70
C ILE A 32 4.29 -13.60 4.69
N ALA A 33 4.54 -13.38 3.39
CA ALA A 33 3.54 -13.60 2.36
C ALA A 33 3.03 -15.05 2.36
N LYS A 34 3.93 -16.03 2.53
CA LYS A 34 3.59 -17.44 2.65
C LYS A 34 2.75 -17.74 3.89
N LYS A 35 3.11 -17.14 5.04
CA LYS A 35 2.34 -17.29 6.30
C LYS A 35 0.90 -16.75 6.14
N PHE A 36 0.70 -15.72 5.35
CA PHE A 36 -0.64 -15.19 5.04
C PHE A 36 -1.43 -15.97 3.99
N GLY A 37 -0.83 -16.96 3.36
CA GLY A 37 -1.50 -17.86 2.45
C GLY A 37 -1.27 -17.57 0.96
N TYR A 38 -0.30 -16.68 0.64
CA TYR A 38 0.14 -16.53 -0.75
C TYR A 38 0.85 -17.80 -1.20
N ASP A 39 0.36 -18.41 -2.27
CA ASP A 39 0.83 -19.68 -2.80
C ASP A 39 1.93 -19.45 -3.85
N PHE A 40 3.18 -19.72 -3.48
CA PHE A 40 4.33 -19.57 -4.36
C PHE A 40 4.43 -20.65 -5.46
N GLU A 41 3.63 -21.72 -5.41
CA GLU A 41 3.51 -22.67 -6.52
C GLU A 41 2.68 -22.09 -7.67
N ARG A 42 1.85 -21.08 -7.38
CA ARG A 42 1.00 -20.38 -8.33
C ARG A 42 1.36 -18.91 -8.49
N GLY A 43 2.55 -18.52 -8.07
CA GLY A 43 2.99 -17.14 -8.17
C GLY A 43 4.44 -16.94 -7.76
N ARG A 44 4.88 -15.69 -7.79
CA ARG A 44 6.25 -15.30 -7.43
C ARG A 44 6.28 -13.88 -6.87
N LEU A 45 7.32 -13.58 -6.11
CA LEU A 45 7.62 -12.24 -5.60
C LEU A 45 8.93 -11.77 -6.24
N ASP A 46 8.88 -10.64 -6.95
CA ASP A 46 10.04 -10.03 -7.61
C ASP A 46 10.26 -8.58 -7.14
N SER A 47 11.45 -8.04 -7.43
CA SER A 47 11.75 -6.63 -7.15
C SER A 47 11.30 -5.73 -8.30
N THR A 48 10.81 -4.52 -7.97
CA THR A 48 10.43 -3.50 -8.95
C THR A 48 10.64 -2.10 -8.42
N VAL A 49 10.54 -1.10 -9.29
CA VAL A 49 10.59 0.33 -8.89
C VAL A 49 9.26 0.78 -8.29
N HIS A 50 8.14 0.31 -8.83
CA HIS A 50 6.80 0.59 -8.33
C HIS A 50 6.08 -0.75 -8.11
N PRO A 51 5.81 -1.15 -6.85
CA PRO A 51 5.13 -2.40 -6.56
C PRO A 51 3.80 -2.55 -7.30
N PHE A 52 3.49 -3.75 -7.73
CA PHE A 52 2.24 -4.13 -8.36
C PHE A 52 1.98 -5.63 -8.24
N GLU A 53 0.72 -6.00 -8.30
CA GLU A 53 0.26 -7.36 -8.56
C GLU A 53 -0.19 -7.44 -10.02
N ILE A 54 0.05 -8.58 -10.66
CA ILE A 54 -0.52 -8.95 -11.95
C ILE A 54 -0.84 -10.43 -11.99
N SER A 55 -2.08 -10.76 -12.36
CA SER A 55 -2.53 -12.13 -12.55
C SER A 55 -2.89 -12.39 -14.01
N PHE A 56 -2.38 -13.51 -14.53
CA PHE A 56 -2.76 -14.03 -15.84
C PHE A 56 -3.88 -15.07 -15.72
N THR A 57 -3.85 -15.81 -14.65
CA THR A 57 -4.90 -16.72 -14.19
C THR A 57 -4.75 -16.86 -12.66
N ARG A 58 -5.74 -17.45 -11.99
CA ARG A 58 -5.62 -17.83 -10.57
C ARG A 58 -4.40 -18.73 -10.26
N ASN A 59 -3.81 -19.33 -11.27
CA ASN A 59 -2.66 -20.22 -11.17
C ASN A 59 -1.34 -19.58 -11.66
N ASP A 60 -1.36 -18.28 -12.04
CA ASP A 60 -0.18 -17.49 -12.35
C ASP A 60 -0.46 -16.05 -11.88
N VAL A 61 -0.24 -15.82 -10.59
CA VAL A 61 -0.45 -14.56 -9.90
C VAL A 61 0.91 -14.07 -9.39
N ARG A 62 1.37 -12.93 -9.89
CA ARG A 62 2.71 -12.42 -9.61
C ARG A 62 2.61 -11.13 -8.82
N ILE A 63 3.41 -11.02 -7.78
CA ILE A 63 3.51 -9.82 -6.94
C ILE A 63 4.92 -9.27 -6.97
N THR A 64 5.05 -7.97 -6.77
CA THR A 64 6.35 -7.31 -6.73
C THR A 64 6.46 -6.42 -5.50
N THR A 65 7.69 -6.12 -5.08
CA THR A 65 7.93 -5.16 -4.01
C THR A 65 9.21 -4.37 -4.27
N ARG A 66 9.44 -3.33 -3.49
CA ARG A 66 10.63 -2.49 -3.61
C ARG A 66 11.51 -2.63 -2.39
N TYR A 67 12.81 -2.86 -2.62
CA TYR A 67 13.80 -3.02 -1.56
C TYR A 67 14.76 -1.82 -1.53
N TYR A 68 14.96 -1.27 -0.34
CA TYR A 68 15.99 -0.27 -0.08
C TYR A 68 16.93 -0.77 1.00
N LYS A 69 18.24 -0.58 0.80
CA LYS A 69 19.25 -0.98 1.79
C LYS A 69 19.14 -0.25 3.12
N ASN A 70 18.57 0.94 3.10
CA ASN A 70 18.53 1.87 4.23
C ASN A 70 17.10 2.29 4.62
N PHE A 71 16.09 1.54 4.22
CA PHE A 71 14.69 1.80 4.61
C PHE A 71 13.85 0.54 4.45
N ILE A 72 13.36 0.00 5.56
CA ILE A 72 12.70 -1.31 5.58
C ILE A 72 11.22 -1.26 5.20
N ASN A 73 10.49 -0.16 5.49
CA ASN A 73 9.04 -0.09 5.34
C ASN A 73 8.52 -0.44 3.93
N PRO A 74 9.12 0.05 2.83
CA PRO A 74 8.60 -0.25 1.49
C PRO A 74 8.54 -1.74 1.18
N SER A 75 9.54 -2.52 1.58
CA SER A 75 9.52 -3.96 1.36
C SER A 75 8.53 -4.69 2.26
N LEU A 76 8.36 -4.26 3.51
CA LEU A 76 7.40 -4.86 4.45
C LEU A 76 5.96 -4.64 4.00
N PHE A 77 5.60 -3.37 3.90
CA PHE A 77 4.20 -2.98 3.64
C PHE A 77 3.82 -3.16 2.18
N GLY A 78 4.75 -2.93 1.25
CA GLY A 78 4.53 -3.25 -0.16
C GLY A 78 4.31 -4.74 -0.40
N THR A 79 5.06 -5.62 0.27
CA THR A 79 4.82 -7.07 0.16
C THR A 79 3.46 -7.47 0.72
N LEU A 80 3.06 -6.93 1.88
CA LEU A 80 1.74 -7.23 2.47
C LEU A 80 0.60 -6.72 1.59
N HIS A 81 0.76 -5.53 1.03
CA HIS A 81 -0.19 -4.93 0.10
C HIS A 81 -0.39 -5.81 -1.14
N GLU A 82 0.69 -6.11 -1.85
CA GLU A 82 0.61 -6.92 -3.06
C GLU A 82 0.22 -8.38 -2.78
N ALA A 83 0.59 -8.92 -1.62
CA ALA A 83 0.12 -10.24 -1.20
C ALA A 83 -1.41 -10.25 -0.97
N GLY A 84 -1.98 -9.15 -0.45
CA GLY A 84 -3.43 -9.00 -0.32
C GLY A 84 -4.14 -9.11 -1.66
N HIS A 85 -3.66 -8.41 -2.69
CA HIS A 85 -4.12 -8.55 -4.07
C HIS A 85 -3.93 -9.97 -4.60
N GLY A 86 -2.73 -10.52 -4.43
CA GLY A 86 -2.39 -11.84 -4.95
C GLY A 86 -3.20 -12.98 -4.31
N ILE A 87 -3.43 -12.93 -3.00
CA ILE A 87 -4.27 -13.91 -2.30
C ILE A 87 -5.71 -13.83 -2.80
N TYR A 88 -6.24 -12.62 -3.06
CA TYR A 88 -7.56 -12.44 -3.64
C TYR A 88 -7.66 -13.19 -4.98
N GLU A 89 -6.74 -12.96 -5.91
CA GLU A 89 -6.74 -13.56 -7.23
C GLU A 89 -6.54 -15.09 -7.19
N GLN A 90 -5.62 -15.59 -6.34
CA GLN A 90 -5.40 -17.02 -6.17
C GLN A 90 -6.62 -17.76 -5.60
N ASN A 91 -7.50 -17.07 -4.88
CA ASN A 91 -8.68 -17.64 -4.26
C ASN A 91 -9.99 -17.42 -5.04
N VAL A 92 -9.94 -16.81 -6.23
CA VAL A 92 -11.09 -16.79 -7.14
C VAL A 92 -11.50 -18.21 -7.45
N LYS A 93 -12.79 -18.51 -7.35
CA LYS A 93 -13.32 -19.87 -7.62
C LYS A 93 -13.07 -20.26 -9.08
N GLU A 94 -12.75 -21.53 -9.29
CA GLU A 94 -12.46 -22.07 -10.62
C GLU A 94 -13.61 -21.87 -11.62
N GLU A 95 -14.85 -21.92 -11.15
CA GLU A 95 -16.04 -21.70 -11.99
C GLU A 95 -16.11 -20.32 -12.65
N TYR A 96 -15.36 -19.33 -12.13
CA TYR A 96 -15.27 -17.98 -12.69
C TYR A 96 -14.09 -17.79 -13.62
N THR A 97 -13.19 -18.77 -13.72
CA THR A 97 -12.04 -18.74 -14.61
C THR A 97 -12.46 -18.48 -16.05
N ARG A 98 -11.76 -17.58 -16.75
CA ARG A 98 -12.08 -17.13 -18.11
C ARG A 98 -13.47 -16.54 -18.29
N SER A 99 -13.98 -15.93 -17.25
CA SER A 99 -15.22 -15.14 -17.29
C SER A 99 -14.91 -13.66 -17.04
N ALA A 100 -15.89 -12.79 -17.24
CA ALA A 100 -15.78 -11.37 -16.90
C ALA A 100 -15.59 -11.10 -15.39
N MET A 101 -15.61 -12.13 -14.56
CA MET A 101 -15.39 -12.06 -13.12
C MET A 101 -13.93 -12.25 -12.71
N THR A 102 -13.02 -12.45 -13.67
CA THR A 102 -11.58 -12.66 -13.43
C THR A 102 -10.72 -11.90 -14.44
N THR A 103 -9.48 -11.63 -14.09
CA THR A 103 -8.52 -10.90 -14.93
C THR A 103 -8.07 -11.70 -16.15
N ASP A 104 -8.14 -13.03 -16.10
CA ASP A 104 -7.70 -13.93 -17.17
C ASP A 104 -8.56 -13.87 -18.43
N PHE A 105 -9.78 -13.33 -18.35
CA PHE A 105 -10.64 -13.12 -19.52
C PHE A 105 -10.27 -11.86 -20.31
N LEU A 106 -9.96 -10.77 -19.63
CA LEU A 106 -9.81 -9.45 -20.25
C LEU A 106 -8.36 -9.11 -20.61
N SER A 107 -7.41 -9.87 -20.13
CA SER A 107 -5.96 -9.66 -20.21
C SER A 107 -5.52 -8.19 -20.07
N PHE A 108 -4.48 -7.89 -19.31
CA PHE A 108 -3.93 -6.57 -19.04
C PHE A 108 -4.79 -5.64 -18.16
N TYR A 109 -4.39 -5.48 -16.91
CA TYR A 109 -4.88 -4.45 -15.95
C TYR A 109 -6.40 -4.44 -15.70
N ALA A 110 -7.13 -5.35 -16.28
CA ALA A 110 -8.52 -5.51 -15.94
C ALA A 110 -8.62 -6.33 -14.67
N VAL A 111 -8.88 -5.67 -13.59
CA VAL A 111 -9.45 -6.31 -12.39
C VAL A 111 -10.79 -6.86 -12.86
N GLY A 112 -10.88 -8.17 -13.03
CA GLY A 112 -12.07 -8.81 -13.58
C GLY A 112 -13.33 -8.37 -12.87
N GLY A 113 -14.48 -8.32 -13.49
CA GLY A 113 -15.82 -7.83 -13.15
C GLY A 113 -16.18 -7.45 -11.71
N VAL A 114 -15.28 -7.64 -10.78
CA VAL A 114 -15.32 -7.19 -9.38
C VAL A 114 -14.81 -5.76 -9.32
N SER A 115 -15.31 -4.94 -8.41
CA SER A 115 -14.86 -3.56 -8.30
C SER A 115 -13.39 -3.49 -7.90
N PHE A 116 -12.63 -2.55 -8.49
CA PHE A 116 -11.26 -2.28 -8.09
C PHE A 116 -11.15 -1.94 -6.58
N GLY A 117 -12.15 -1.23 -6.02
CA GLY A 117 -12.21 -0.97 -4.59
C GLY A 117 -12.33 -2.24 -3.73
N ALA A 118 -13.04 -3.28 -4.20
CA ALA A 118 -13.09 -4.56 -3.50
C ALA A 118 -11.74 -5.29 -3.52
N HIS A 119 -11.03 -5.25 -4.64
CA HIS A 119 -9.69 -5.81 -4.78
C HIS A 119 -8.68 -5.06 -3.90
N GLU A 120 -8.69 -3.72 -3.94
CA GLU A 120 -7.88 -2.86 -3.08
C GLU A 120 -8.21 -3.02 -1.59
N SER A 121 -9.44 -3.40 -1.23
CA SER A 121 -9.79 -3.65 0.16
C SER A 121 -8.99 -4.79 0.78
N GLN A 122 -8.57 -5.77 -0.02
CA GLN A 122 -7.74 -6.88 0.46
C GLN A 122 -6.31 -6.45 0.70
N SER A 123 -5.71 -5.69 -0.22
CA SER A 123 -4.37 -5.12 -0.04
C SER A 123 -4.31 -4.23 1.20
N ARG A 124 -5.30 -3.35 1.38
CA ARG A 124 -5.39 -2.47 2.55
C ARG A 124 -5.67 -3.20 3.85
N LEU A 125 -6.45 -4.28 3.81
CA LEU A 125 -6.65 -5.14 4.98
C LEU A 125 -5.32 -5.72 5.46
N TYR A 126 -4.53 -6.31 4.55
CA TYR A 126 -3.25 -6.92 4.90
C TYR A 126 -2.17 -5.89 5.25
N GLU A 127 -2.08 -4.80 4.51
CA GLU A 127 -1.09 -3.74 4.76
C GLU A 127 -1.38 -2.99 6.07
N ASN A 128 -2.56 -2.40 6.19
CA ASN A 128 -2.87 -1.45 7.26
C ASN A 128 -3.45 -2.14 8.49
N HIS A 129 -4.55 -2.88 8.34
CA HIS A 129 -5.26 -3.41 9.51
C HIS A 129 -4.56 -4.61 10.14
N ILE A 130 -3.87 -5.43 9.37
CA ILE A 130 -3.10 -6.57 9.87
C ILE A 130 -1.64 -6.18 10.05
N GLY A 131 -0.94 -5.80 8.99
CA GLY A 131 0.51 -5.59 8.99
C GLY A 131 0.99 -4.44 9.86
N ARG A 132 0.14 -3.43 10.11
CA ARG A 132 0.44 -2.33 11.03
C ARG A 132 -0.14 -2.53 12.43
N SER A 133 -0.83 -3.65 12.69
CA SER A 133 -1.43 -3.91 14.00
C SER A 133 -0.39 -4.28 15.07
N LYS A 134 -0.72 -3.97 16.33
CA LYS A 134 0.10 -4.34 17.47
C LYS A 134 0.23 -5.87 17.58
N ILE A 135 -0.87 -6.60 17.40
CA ILE A 135 -0.91 -8.07 17.47
C ILE A 135 0.01 -8.69 16.43
N PHE A 136 0.05 -8.14 15.22
CA PHE A 136 0.96 -8.62 14.18
C PHE A 136 2.42 -8.52 14.64
N TRP A 137 2.84 -7.38 15.18
CA TRP A 137 4.22 -7.19 15.61
C TRP A 137 4.55 -7.95 16.91
N GLU A 138 3.60 -8.16 17.79
CA GLU A 138 3.79 -9.05 18.94
C GLU A 138 4.11 -10.50 18.51
N ASN A 139 3.54 -10.96 17.39
CA ASN A 139 3.73 -12.33 16.90
C ASN A 139 4.90 -12.47 15.90
N HIS A 140 5.24 -11.43 15.13
CA HIS A 140 6.19 -11.53 14.00
C HIS A 140 7.44 -10.67 14.14
N PHE A 141 7.53 -9.84 15.18
CA PHE A 141 8.72 -9.02 15.40
C PHE A 141 9.96 -9.86 15.66
N GLY A 142 9.82 -11.01 16.35
CA GLY A 142 10.91 -11.96 16.54
C GLY A 142 11.49 -12.47 15.22
N ASP A 143 10.64 -12.86 14.27
CA ASP A 143 11.07 -13.26 12.93
C ASP A 143 11.85 -12.14 12.20
N LEU A 144 11.44 -10.88 12.40
CA LEU A 144 12.13 -9.72 11.82
C LEU A 144 13.49 -9.48 12.49
N VAL A 145 13.57 -9.61 13.81
CA VAL A 145 14.84 -9.51 14.57
C VAL A 145 15.82 -10.60 14.14
N ASP A 146 15.36 -11.83 13.92
CA ASP A 146 16.21 -12.93 13.44
C ASP A 146 16.83 -12.62 12.06
N CYS A 147 16.11 -11.90 11.21
CA CYS A 147 16.65 -11.42 9.93
C CYS A 147 17.64 -10.25 10.10
N PHE A 148 17.42 -9.37 11.09
CA PHE A 148 18.18 -8.12 11.28
C PHE A 148 18.66 -7.92 12.74
N PRO A 149 19.41 -8.88 13.32
CA PRO A 149 19.73 -8.88 14.74
C PRO A 149 20.54 -7.66 15.18
N ASP A 150 21.50 -7.20 14.37
CA ASP A 150 22.34 -6.06 14.72
C ASP A 150 21.59 -4.73 14.66
N THR A 151 20.64 -4.60 13.73
CA THR A 151 19.85 -3.39 13.53
C THR A 151 18.76 -3.24 14.58
N LEU A 152 18.11 -4.33 14.96
CA LEU A 152 16.91 -4.33 15.81
C LEU A 152 17.14 -4.79 17.25
N LYS A 153 18.36 -5.15 17.67
CA LYS A 153 18.67 -5.72 19.00
C LYS A 153 18.18 -4.90 20.20
N ASN A 154 18.00 -3.60 20.04
CA ASN A 154 17.55 -2.71 21.10
C ASN A 154 16.18 -2.09 20.82
N VAL A 155 15.42 -2.68 19.90
CA VAL A 155 14.08 -2.25 19.52
C VAL A 155 13.10 -3.28 20.07
N SER A 156 12.05 -2.82 20.73
CA SER A 156 10.96 -3.70 21.13
C SER A 156 9.88 -3.79 20.04
N SER A 157 9.02 -4.80 20.11
CA SER A 157 7.85 -4.91 19.21
C SER A 157 6.92 -3.69 19.36
N GLU A 158 6.80 -3.16 20.57
CA GLU A 158 6.01 -1.94 20.85
C GLU A 158 6.64 -0.70 20.19
N ASP A 159 7.98 -0.53 20.28
CA ASP A 159 8.66 0.58 19.62
C ASP A 159 8.52 0.48 18.10
N PHE A 160 8.64 -0.73 17.56
CA PHE A 160 8.46 -0.96 16.12
C PHE A 160 7.03 -0.66 15.68
N PHE A 161 6.03 -1.19 16.39
CA PHE A 161 4.62 -0.90 16.15
C PHE A 161 4.34 0.61 16.15
N ARG A 162 4.85 1.34 17.13
CA ARG A 162 4.66 2.79 17.22
C ARG A 162 5.35 3.53 16.07
N ALA A 163 6.56 3.13 15.71
CA ALA A 163 7.34 3.78 14.65
C ALA A 163 6.72 3.62 13.25
N VAL A 164 6.09 2.47 12.95
CA VAL A 164 5.44 2.24 11.63
C VAL A 164 4.03 2.82 11.54
N ASN A 165 3.50 3.36 12.66
CA ASN A 165 2.17 4.00 12.74
C ASN A 165 2.25 5.50 13.06
N VAL A 166 3.38 6.15 12.78
CA VAL A 166 3.50 7.61 12.91
C VAL A 166 2.57 8.30 11.93
N ILE A 167 1.82 9.29 12.40
CA ILE A 167 0.98 10.15 11.55
C ILE A 167 1.77 11.40 11.20
N GLU A 168 2.23 11.48 9.96
CA GLU A 168 3.07 12.57 9.45
C GLU A 168 2.76 12.82 7.98
N PRO A 169 2.19 13.98 7.60
CA PRO A 169 1.96 14.29 6.20
C PRO A 169 3.24 14.16 5.37
N SER A 170 3.15 13.50 4.23
CA SER A 170 4.25 13.28 3.30
C SER A 170 3.88 13.67 1.88
N LEU A 171 4.86 13.86 0.99
CA LEU A 171 4.61 14.23 -0.40
C LEU A 171 4.21 13.04 -1.26
N ILE A 172 4.69 11.84 -0.94
CA ILE A 172 4.52 10.64 -1.77
C ILE A 172 3.34 9.82 -1.28
N ARG A 173 2.32 9.67 -2.13
CA ARG A 173 1.08 8.95 -1.82
C ARG A 173 1.32 7.53 -1.30
N VAL A 174 2.12 6.75 -1.99
CA VAL A 174 2.37 5.34 -1.63
C VAL A 174 3.17 5.14 -0.35
N GLU A 175 3.80 6.19 0.16
CA GLU A 175 4.57 6.19 1.41
C GLU A 175 3.82 6.88 2.56
N SER A 176 2.64 7.47 2.28
CA SER A 176 1.88 8.20 3.29
C SER A 176 1.22 7.26 4.30
N ASP A 177 1.08 7.76 5.53
CA ASP A 177 0.39 7.06 6.60
C ASP A 177 -1.12 6.92 6.33
N GLU A 178 -1.77 6.00 7.02
CA GLU A 178 -3.20 5.70 6.86
C GLU A 178 -4.11 6.94 7.05
N SER A 179 -3.76 7.83 7.97
CA SER A 179 -4.58 9.00 8.29
C SER A 179 -4.47 10.12 7.25
N THR A 180 -3.37 10.20 6.52
CA THR A 180 -3.12 11.24 5.51
C THR A 180 -3.28 10.74 4.07
N TYR A 181 -3.33 9.44 3.86
CA TYR A 181 -3.42 8.82 2.53
C TYR A 181 -4.61 9.32 1.71
N ASP A 182 -5.80 9.40 2.30
CA ASP A 182 -7.00 9.78 1.55
C ASP A 182 -6.99 11.25 1.09
N PHE A 183 -6.20 12.12 1.72
CA PHE A 183 -5.99 13.47 1.18
C PHE A 183 -5.26 13.46 -0.17
N HIS A 184 -4.34 12.51 -0.36
CA HIS A 184 -3.71 12.30 -1.67
C HIS A 184 -4.70 11.80 -2.72
N VAL A 185 -5.66 10.98 -2.34
CA VAL A 185 -6.73 10.53 -3.24
C VAL A 185 -7.66 11.70 -3.57
N MET A 186 -8.12 12.45 -2.57
CA MET A 186 -9.04 13.58 -2.73
C MET A 186 -8.51 14.62 -3.72
N LEU A 187 -7.24 15.04 -3.56
CA LEU A 187 -6.65 16.04 -4.47
C LEU A 187 -6.60 15.54 -5.92
N ARG A 188 -6.35 14.23 -6.13
CA ARG A 188 -6.32 13.64 -7.49
C ARG A 188 -7.70 13.59 -8.11
N VAL A 189 -8.72 13.24 -7.34
CA VAL A 189 -10.11 13.24 -7.80
C VAL A 189 -10.57 14.66 -8.18
N ASP A 190 -10.21 15.67 -7.38
CA ASP A 190 -10.50 17.07 -7.69
C ASP A 190 -9.83 17.50 -9.00
N ILE A 191 -8.53 17.16 -9.17
CA ILE A 191 -7.77 17.49 -10.38
C ILE A 191 -8.33 16.76 -11.61
N GLU A 192 -8.63 15.46 -11.49
CA GLU A 192 -9.25 14.69 -12.57
C GLU A 192 -10.57 15.32 -13.02
N SER A 193 -11.40 15.74 -12.08
CA SER A 193 -12.66 16.42 -12.38
C SER A 193 -12.42 17.69 -13.20
N MET A 194 -11.44 18.52 -12.80
CA MET A 194 -11.09 19.76 -13.52
C MET A 194 -10.48 19.50 -14.90
N LEU A 195 -9.75 18.40 -15.08
CA LEU A 195 -9.19 18.00 -16.39
C LEU A 195 -10.29 17.52 -17.34
N ILE A 196 -11.22 16.71 -16.84
CA ILE A 196 -12.32 16.12 -17.63
C ILE A 196 -13.34 17.18 -18.05
N ASP A 197 -13.71 18.11 -17.17
CA ASP A 197 -14.63 19.20 -17.49
C ASP A 197 -13.95 20.36 -18.25
N LYS A 198 -12.62 20.27 -18.46
CA LYS A 198 -11.78 21.24 -19.18
C LYS A 198 -11.64 22.59 -18.49
N SER A 199 -11.93 22.70 -17.20
CA SER A 199 -11.67 23.91 -16.42
C SER A 199 -10.18 24.07 -16.09
N LEU A 200 -9.39 22.97 -16.15
CA LEU A 200 -7.94 22.97 -16.01
C LEU A 200 -7.25 22.57 -17.31
N LYS A 201 -6.28 23.36 -17.76
CA LYS A 201 -5.39 22.99 -18.87
C LYS A 201 -4.24 22.12 -18.34
N VAL A 202 -3.81 21.14 -19.14
CA VAL A 202 -2.68 20.27 -18.79
C VAL A 202 -1.40 21.06 -18.53
N SER A 203 -1.18 22.19 -19.22
CA SER A 203 -0.03 23.09 -18.99
C SER A 203 0.02 23.67 -17.58
N ASP A 204 -1.12 23.83 -16.94
CA ASP A 204 -1.26 24.48 -15.64
C ASP A 204 -1.32 23.45 -14.49
N LEU A 205 -1.33 22.15 -14.84
CA LEU A 205 -1.46 21.04 -13.91
C LEU A 205 -0.40 21.03 -12.78
N PRO A 206 0.92 21.27 -13.04
CA PRO A 206 1.91 21.28 -11.97
C PRO A 206 1.65 22.37 -10.91
N VAL A 207 1.17 23.53 -11.34
CA VAL A 207 0.85 24.64 -10.42
C VAL A 207 -0.34 24.28 -9.55
N VAL A 208 -1.43 23.79 -10.17
CA VAL A 208 -2.65 23.39 -9.46
C VAL A 208 -2.36 22.21 -8.51
N TRP A 209 -1.51 21.28 -8.92
CA TRP A 209 -1.05 20.19 -8.04
C TRP A 209 -0.39 20.74 -6.76
N ASN A 210 0.58 21.66 -6.91
CA ASN A 210 1.29 22.24 -5.77
C ASN A 210 0.35 22.98 -4.83
N ASP A 211 -0.62 23.73 -5.39
CA ASP A 211 -1.64 24.42 -4.61
C ASP A 211 -2.54 23.44 -3.83
N GLN A 212 -2.92 22.32 -4.45
CA GLN A 212 -3.73 21.30 -3.78
C GLN A 212 -2.93 20.57 -2.68
N ILE A 213 -1.66 20.23 -2.91
CA ILE A 213 -0.78 19.66 -1.86
C ILE A 213 -0.68 20.63 -0.70
N LYS A 214 -0.48 21.93 -0.95
CA LYS A 214 -0.43 22.95 0.10
C LYS A 214 -1.74 23.04 0.87
N LYS A 215 -2.87 23.00 0.15
CA LYS A 215 -4.22 23.08 0.75
C LYS A 215 -4.56 21.87 1.62
N TYR A 216 -4.26 20.65 1.16
CA TYR A 216 -4.68 19.42 1.84
C TYR A 216 -3.71 18.94 2.90
N LEU A 217 -2.40 19.12 2.66
CA LEU A 217 -1.33 18.54 3.49
C LEU A 217 -0.44 19.59 4.16
N ASP A 218 -0.59 20.87 3.78
CA ASP A 218 0.26 21.99 4.23
C ASP A 218 1.76 21.82 3.89
N LEU A 219 2.06 21.06 2.82
CA LEU A 219 3.41 20.81 2.35
C LEU A 219 3.75 21.67 1.13
N SER A 220 5.06 21.84 0.88
CA SER A 220 5.59 22.48 -0.33
C SER A 220 6.26 21.44 -1.21
N VAL A 221 5.89 21.40 -2.50
CA VAL A 221 6.44 20.46 -3.47
C VAL A 221 7.76 21.00 -4.03
N PRO A 222 8.89 20.31 -3.89
CA PRO A 222 10.19 20.83 -4.31
C PRO A 222 10.44 20.67 -5.82
N ASN A 223 9.83 19.64 -6.45
CA ASN A 223 9.98 19.32 -7.87
C ASN A 223 8.84 18.41 -8.35
N ASP A 224 8.70 18.27 -9.67
CA ASP A 224 7.60 17.49 -10.26
C ASP A 224 7.70 15.98 -9.99
N SER A 225 8.87 15.42 -9.73
CA SER A 225 9.03 14.00 -9.42
C SER A 225 8.49 13.63 -8.04
N GLU A 226 8.52 14.58 -7.10
CA GLU A 226 7.84 14.47 -5.81
C GLU A 226 6.43 15.10 -5.84
N GLY A 227 6.05 15.64 -6.97
CA GLY A 227 4.77 16.28 -7.25
C GLY A 227 3.91 15.49 -8.23
N VAL A 228 3.51 16.18 -9.29
CA VAL A 228 2.55 15.69 -10.30
C VAL A 228 2.98 14.43 -11.05
N LEU A 229 4.27 14.12 -11.11
CA LEU A 229 4.83 12.97 -11.83
C LEU A 229 5.05 11.73 -10.95
N GLN A 230 4.64 11.75 -9.69
CA GLN A 230 4.86 10.62 -8.77
C GLN A 230 4.04 9.37 -9.10
N ASP A 231 2.91 9.51 -9.80
CA ASP A 231 2.02 8.41 -10.18
C ASP A 231 2.02 8.18 -11.70
N ILE A 232 1.85 6.92 -12.11
CA ILE A 232 1.83 6.53 -13.53
C ILE A 232 0.42 6.52 -14.16
N HIS A 233 -0.63 6.72 -13.36
CA HIS A 233 -2.03 6.54 -13.77
C HIS A 233 -2.40 7.40 -14.97
N TRP A 234 -2.22 8.70 -14.88
CA TRP A 234 -2.61 9.62 -15.94
C TRP A 234 -1.80 9.45 -17.22
N SER A 235 -0.50 9.18 -17.10
CA SER A 235 0.34 8.88 -18.27
C SER A 235 -0.04 7.57 -18.95
N GLY A 236 -0.60 6.63 -18.20
CA GLY A 236 -1.20 5.39 -18.70
C GLY A 236 -2.65 5.50 -19.16
N GLY A 237 -3.25 6.71 -19.13
CA GLY A 237 -4.64 6.94 -19.53
C GLY A 237 -5.68 6.49 -18.49
N GLN A 238 -5.28 6.21 -17.26
CA GLN A 238 -6.14 5.76 -16.19
C GLN A 238 -6.74 6.96 -15.45
N PHE A 239 -7.91 7.38 -15.83
CA PHE A 239 -8.70 8.43 -15.18
C PHE A 239 -9.89 7.84 -14.44
N GLY A 240 -10.30 8.46 -13.31
CA GLY A 240 -11.42 8.02 -12.49
C GLY A 240 -11.12 6.81 -11.61
N THR A 241 -9.86 6.39 -11.50
CA THR A 241 -9.47 5.20 -10.72
C THR A 241 -9.10 5.52 -9.27
N PHE A 242 -8.62 6.72 -8.97
CA PHE A 242 -8.10 7.06 -7.64
C PHE A 242 -9.14 6.93 -6.51
N CYS A 243 -10.41 7.19 -6.76
CA CYS A 243 -11.47 7.03 -5.75
C CYS A 243 -11.57 5.59 -5.21
N ASN A 244 -11.14 4.59 -5.99
CA ASN A 244 -11.18 3.19 -5.56
C ASN A 244 -10.24 2.89 -4.40
N TYR A 245 -9.16 3.65 -4.24
CA TYR A 245 -8.24 3.50 -3.09
C TYR A 245 -8.94 3.85 -1.77
N THR A 246 -9.69 4.96 -1.72
CA THR A 246 -10.51 5.30 -0.55
C THR A 246 -11.66 4.30 -0.34
N ILE A 247 -12.31 3.84 -1.42
CA ILE A 247 -13.32 2.77 -1.32
C ILE A 247 -12.71 1.51 -0.71
N GLY A 248 -11.51 1.12 -1.15
CA GLY A 248 -10.74 0.01 -0.59
C GLY A 248 -10.48 0.17 0.90
N ASN A 249 -9.99 1.34 1.35
CA ASN A 249 -9.77 1.64 2.75
C ASN A 249 -11.06 1.50 3.60
N VAL A 250 -12.18 2.06 3.11
CA VAL A 250 -13.47 1.98 3.81
C VAL A 250 -13.97 0.54 3.88
N MET A 251 -13.86 -0.23 2.79
CA MET A 251 -14.27 -1.64 2.78
C MET A 251 -13.39 -2.49 3.71
N ALA A 252 -12.06 -2.30 3.71
CA ALA A 252 -11.14 -2.98 4.61
C ALA A 252 -11.50 -2.71 6.09
N ALA A 253 -11.75 -1.45 6.44
CA ALA A 253 -12.17 -1.07 7.78
C ALA A 253 -13.52 -1.70 8.18
N GLN A 254 -14.47 -1.83 7.24
CA GLN A 254 -15.74 -2.50 7.51
C GLN A 254 -15.57 -4.01 7.70
N LEU A 255 -14.67 -4.63 6.93
CA LEU A 255 -14.36 -6.06 7.06
C LEU A 255 -13.76 -6.37 8.43
N ILE A 256 -12.70 -5.66 8.85
CA ILE A 256 -12.04 -5.90 10.13
C ILE A 256 -13.01 -5.65 11.30
N ASN A 257 -13.76 -4.53 11.27
CA ASN A 257 -14.76 -4.22 12.31
C ASN A 257 -15.86 -5.29 12.40
N THR A 258 -16.20 -5.95 11.29
CA THR A 258 -17.16 -7.04 11.27
C THR A 258 -16.56 -8.33 11.85
N MET A 259 -15.30 -8.60 11.53
CA MET A 259 -14.55 -9.75 12.08
C MET A 259 -14.43 -9.61 13.61
N ASP A 260 -14.02 -8.47 14.12
CA ASP A 260 -13.89 -8.21 15.57
C ASP A 260 -15.21 -8.39 16.32
N LYS A 261 -16.33 -8.01 15.70
CA LYS A 261 -17.66 -8.22 16.29
C LYS A 261 -18.11 -9.67 16.32
N LYS A 262 -17.70 -10.46 15.31
CA LYS A 262 -18.09 -11.88 15.18
C LYS A 262 -17.17 -12.83 15.95
N GLN A 263 -15.93 -12.44 16.13
CA GLN A 263 -14.89 -13.20 16.83
C GLN A 263 -14.15 -12.24 17.79
N PRO A 264 -14.83 -11.77 18.85
CA PRO A 264 -14.15 -10.93 19.85
C PRO A 264 -13.08 -11.77 20.52
N ASN A 265 -11.86 -11.19 20.64
CA ASN A 265 -10.73 -11.80 21.37
C ASN A 265 -11.03 -11.99 22.84
#